data_669ffb2c071611217fa41d8ea758d74f
#
_entry.id   669ffb2c071611217fa41d8ea758d74f
#
_cell.length_a   1.000
_cell.length_b   1.000
_cell.length_c   1.000
_cell.angle_alpha   90.00
_cell.angle_beta   90.00
_cell.angle_gamma   90.00
#
_symmetry.space_group_name_H-M   'P 1'
#
loop_
_entity.id
_entity.type
_entity.pdbx_description
1 polymer ?
#
loop_
_entity_poly.entity_id
_entity_poly.type
_entity_poly.pdbx_seq_one_letter_code
_entity_poly.pdbx_strand_id
1 'polypeptide(L)'
;MLLRPRQKLFVERSLSALDTHRNTLGVAPTASGKTLMLSAVAGELLKDPDAKACVLAHRDELTDQNRTKFGRVNPEVTTSVVDANTKSWGGQVTFAMAPTLSRASNLADMPALDLLVIDEAHHAVADSYRRIINRTLQRNPSARIFGVTATPNRGDRRGLRDVFDN
;
A
#
# COMPACT_ATOMS: atom_id res chain seq x y z
N MET A 1 -14.17 -3.89 13.47
CA MET A 1 -14.38 -5.16 12.73
C MET A 1 -13.36 -6.21 13.21
N LEU A 2 -13.84 -7.38 13.56
CA LEU A 2 -12.97 -8.43 14.07
C LEU A 2 -12.32 -9.23 12.93
N LEU A 3 -11.01 -9.43 13.04
CA LEU A 3 -10.28 -10.26 12.11
C LEU A 3 -10.46 -11.74 12.46
N ARG A 4 -10.57 -12.56 11.43
CA ARG A 4 -10.51 -14.03 11.62
C ARG A 4 -9.10 -14.43 12.07
N PRO A 5 -8.95 -15.59 12.76
CA PRO A 5 -7.61 -16.02 13.28
C PRO A 5 -6.50 -16.01 12.22
N ARG A 6 -6.77 -16.49 11.02
CA ARG A 6 -5.78 -16.47 9.92
C ARG A 6 -5.43 -15.06 9.47
N GLN A 7 -6.42 -14.17 9.43
CA GLN A 7 -6.20 -12.77 9.07
C GLN A 7 -5.37 -12.07 10.14
N LYS A 8 -5.69 -12.31 11.40
CA LYS A 8 -4.93 -11.77 12.52
C LYS A 8 -3.47 -12.22 12.49
N LEU A 9 -3.23 -13.49 12.21
CA LEU A 9 -1.87 -14.03 12.09
C LEU A 9 -1.13 -13.38 10.92
N PHE A 10 -1.79 -13.18 9.79
CA PHE A 10 -1.22 -12.49 8.63
C PHE A 10 -0.78 -11.07 9.02
N VAL A 11 -1.65 -10.32 9.70
CA VAL A 11 -1.36 -8.95 10.14
C VAL A 11 -0.16 -8.95 11.09
N GLU A 12 -0.15 -9.81 12.10
CA GLU A 12 0.94 -9.90 13.07
C GLU A 12 2.28 -10.23 12.39
N ARG A 13 2.29 -11.18 11.46
CA ARG A 13 3.49 -11.54 10.71
C ARG A 13 3.96 -10.41 9.80
N SER A 14 3.03 -9.71 9.16
CA SER A 14 3.36 -8.57 8.29
C SER A 14 3.98 -7.43 9.07
N LEU A 15 3.43 -7.11 10.23
CA LEU A 15 3.97 -6.07 11.10
C LEU A 15 5.35 -6.44 11.62
N SER A 16 5.55 -7.70 12.03
CA SER A 16 6.85 -8.19 12.47
C SER A 16 7.88 -8.13 11.36
N ALA A 17 7.51 -8.52 10.14
CA ALA A 17 8.39 -8.45 8.98
C ALA A 17 8.77 -7.01 8.62
N LEU A 18 7.84 -6.07 8.72
CA LEU A 18 8.10 -4.65 8.45
C LEU A 18 9.03 -4.01 9.48
N ASP A 19 9.11 -4.56 10.70
CA ASP A 19 10.06 -4.10 11.71
C ASP A 19 11.50 -4.50 11.36
N THR A 20 11.69 -5.64 10.71
CA THR A 20 13.01 -6.17 10.35
C THR A 20 13.39 -5.92 8.91
N HIS A 21 12.43 -5.89 8.00
CA HIS A 21 12.63 -5.69 6.58
C HIS A 21 11.90 -4.44 6.12
N ARG A 22 12.58 -3.59 5.37
CA ARG A 22 11.98 -2.35 4.83
C ARG A 22 10.83 -2.67 3.85
N ASN A 23 11.02 -3.67 3.01
CA ASN A 23 10.09 -4.05 1.96
C ASN A 23 9.57 -5.46 2.23
N THR A 24 8.28 -5.60 2.38
CA THR A 24 7.65 -6.89 2.70
C THR A 24 6.51 -7.17 1.73
N LEU A 25 6.50 -8.40 1.21
CA LEU A 25 5.40 -8.89 0.39
C LEU A 25 4.56 -9.88 1.20
N GLY A 26 3.27 -9.57 1.35
CA GLY A 26 2.31 -10.47 1.95
C GLY A 26 1.53 -11.22 0.89
N VAL A 27 1.43 -12.53 1.01
CA VAL A 27 0.61 -13.36 0.12
C VAL A 27 -0.63 -13.80 0.89
N ALA A 28 -1.79 -13.30 0.47
CA ALA A 28 -3.07 -13.64 1.07
C ALA A 28 -3.75 -14.74 0.23
N PRO A 29 -4.29 -15.80 0.85
CA PRO A 29 -4.83 -16.94 0.09
C PRO A 29 -6.09 -16.63 -0.72
N THR A 30 -6.82 -15.57 -0.36
CA THR A 30 -8.03 -15.17 -1.09
C THR A 30 -8.10 -13.66 -1.24
N ALA A 31 -8.73 -13.20 -2.31
CA ALA A 31 -8.97 -11.78 -2.54
C ALA A 31 -9.93 -11.18 -1.51
N SER A 32 -10.87 -11.97 -0.97
CA SER A 32 -11.95 -11.47 -0.12
C SER A 32 -11.48 -10.90 1.21
N GLY A 33 -10.38 -11.40 1.79
CA GLY A 33 -9.83 -10.89 3.03
C GLY A 33 -8.66 -9.93 2.85
N LYS A 34 -8.15 -9.78 1.63
CA LYS A 34 -6.92 -9.06 1.35
C LYS A 34 -6.98 -7.59 1.74
N THR A 35 -8.04 -6.89 1.32
CA THR A 35 -8.21 -5.47 1.61
C THR A 35 -8.37 -5.21 3.11
N LEU A 36 -9.09 -6.09 3.79
CA LEU A 36 -9.24 -6.02 5.24
C LEU A 36 -7.88 -6.14 5.94
N MET A 37 -7.06 -7.08 5.50
CA MET A 37 -5.74 -7.32 6.10
C MET A 37 -4.78 -6.17 5.83
N LEU A 38 -4.73 -5.64 4.60
CA LEU A 38 -3.87 -4.50 4.31
C LEU A 38 -4.30 -3.26 5.09
N SER A 39 -5.61 -3.08 5.28
CA SER A 39 -6.15 -1.97 6.07
C SER A 39 -5.75 -2.08 7.54
N ALA A 40 -5.76 -3.29 8.10
CA ALA A 40 -5.35 -3.51 9.48
C ALA A 40 -3.85 -3.27 9.68
N VAL A 41 -3.01 -3.73 8.75
CA VAL A 41 -1.56 -3.49 8.79
C VAL A 41 -1.28 -1.99 8.72
N ALA A 42 -1.87 -1.29 7.75
CA ALA A 42 -1.69 0.15 7.58
C ALA A 42 -2.17 0.89 8.81
N GLY A 43 -3.34 0.54 9.36
CA GLY A 43 -3.88 1.18 10.55
C GLY A 43 -2.98 1.09 11.77
N GLU A 44 -2.31 -0.04 11.96
CA GLU A 44 -1.36 -0.20 13.06
C GLU A 44 -0.15 0.73 12.91
N LEU A 45 0.38 0.86 11.68
CA LEU A 45 1.52 1.74 11.42
C LEU A 45 1.13 3.23 11.47
N LEU A 46 -0.16 3.54 11.30
CA LEU A 46 -0.70 4.90 11.31
C LEU A 46 -1.24 5.33 12.67
N LYS A 47 -0.98 4.58 13.74
CA LYS A 47 -1.30 5.02 15.11
C LYS A 47 -0.55 6.27 15.50
N ASP A 48 0.64 6.48 14.94
CA ASP A 48 1.35 7.75 15.04
C ASP A 48 0.60 8.77 14.17
N PRO A 49 0.07 9.88 14.74
CA PRO A 49 -0.69 10.86 13.97
C PRO A 49 0.14 11.61 12.93
N ASP A 50 1.47 11.61 13.05
CA ASP A 50 2.36 12.25 12.07
C ASP A 50 2.73 11.32 10.91
N ALA A 51 2.43 10.04 11.01
CA ALA A 51 2.72 9.08 9.96
C ALA A 51 1.81 9.29 8.76
N LYS A 52 2.39 9.16 7.55
CA LYS A 52 1.66 9.25 6.28
C LYS A 52 1.85 7.98 5.49
N ALA A 53 0.78 7.56 4.83
CA ALA A 53 0.79 6.39 3.98
C ALA A 53 0.07 6.64 2.66
N CYS A 54 0.42 5.85 1.66
CA CYS A 54 -0.28 5.79 0.38
C CYS A 54 -0.61 4.34 0.08
N VAL A 55 -1.83 4.10 -0.37
CA VAL A 55 -2.27 2.79 -0.85
C VAL A 55 -2.44 2.87 -2.36
N LEU A 56 -1.62 2.13 -3.09
CA LEU A 56 -1.67 2.10 -4.55
C LEU A 56 -2.57 0.99 -5.06
N ALA A 57 -3.38 1.31 -6.04
CA ALA A 57 -4.15 0.35 -6.81
C ALA A 57 -4.02 0.68 -8.31
N HIS A 58 -4.34 -0.31 -9.14
CA HIS A 58 -4.21 -0.16 -10.59
C HIS A 58 -5.45 0.47 -11.24
N ARG A 59 -6.63 0.33 -10.61
CA ARG A 59 -7.93 0.75 -11.16
C ARG A 59 -8.72 1.58 -10.16
N ASP A 60 -9.60 2.44 -10.66
CA ASP A 60 -10.48 3.28 -9.84
C ASP A 60 -11.36 2.46 -8.90
N GLU A 61 -11.94 1.36 -9.39
CA GLU A 61 -12.81 0.51 -8.56
C GLU A 61 -12.08 -0.05 -7.34
N LEU A 62 -10.81 -0.46 -7.54
CA LEU A 62 -9.98 -0.97 -6.43
C LEU A 62 -9.63 0.14 -5.46
N THR A 63 -9.35 1.34 -5.96
CA THR A 63 -9.08 2.50 -5.12
C THR A 63 -10.27 2.82 -4.23
N ASP A 64 -11.47 2.87 -4.80
CA ASP A 64 -12.71 3.15 -4.06
C ASP A 64 -13.03 2.05 -3.06
N GLN A 65 -12.88 0.78 -3.45
CA GLN A 65 -13.12 -0.36 -2.58
C GLN A 65 -12.15 -0.39 -1.41
N ASN A 66 -10.87 -0.13 -1.67
CA ASN A 66 -9.86 -0.09 -0.63
C ASN A 66 -10.14 1.03 0.37
N ARG A 67 -10.48 2.21 -0.13
CA ARG A 67 -10.80 3.35 0.72
C ARG A 67 -12.01 3.10 1.60
N THR A 68 -13.07 2.53 1.01
CA THR A 68 -14.30 2.23 1.75
C THR A 68 -14.05 1.21 2.86
N LYS A 69 -13.36 0.13 2.55
CA LYS A 69 -13.03 -0.92 3.54
C LYS A 69 -12.06 -0.41 4.59
N PHE A 70 -11.06 0.37 4.19
CA PHE A 70 -10.12 0.98 5.12
C PHE A 70 -10.86 1.86 6.14
N GLY A 71 -11.79 2.68 5.68
CA GLY A 71 -12.59 3.53 6.54
C GLY A 71 -13.44 2.78 7.56
N ARG A 72 -13.88 1.57 7.21
CA ARG A 72 -14.61 0.69 8.15
C ARG A 72 -13.71 0.12 9.22
N VAL A 73 -12.47 -0.21 8.88
CA VAL A 73 -11.47 -0.77 9.80
C VAL A 73 -10.85 0.32 10.66
N ASN A 74 -10.60 1.48 10.07
CA ASN A 74 -9.89 2.59 10.71
C ASN A 74 -10.69 3.90 10.58
N PRO A 75 -11.87 4.02 11.24
CA PRO A 75 -12.76 5.17 11.03
C PRO A 75 -12.17 6.50 11.50
N GLU A 76 -11.14 6.49 12.33
CA GLU A 76 -10.50 7.69 12.88
C GLU A 76 -9.42 8.26 11.99
N VAL A 77 -8.97 7.51 10.97
CA VAL A 77 -7.89 7.93 10.09
C VAL A 77 -8.46 8.74 8.91
N THR A 78 -7.89 9.92 8.69
CA THR A 78 -8.30 10.77 7.57
C THR A 78 -7.75 10.22 6.25
N THR A 79 -8.55 10.31 5.20
CA THR A 79 -8.20 9.76 3.88
C THR A 79 -8.23 10.82 2.80
N SER A 80 -7.43 10.63 1.77
CA SER A 80 -7.39 11.45 0.55
C SER A 80 -7.34 10.56 -0.68
N VAL A 81 -7.53 11.14 -1.86
CA VAL A 81 -7.52 10.39 -3.13
C VAL A 81 -6.65 11.12 -4.16
N VAL A 82 -5.87 10.34 -4.90
CA VAL A 82 -5.20 10.79 -6.12
C VAL A 82 -5.66 9.90 -7.28
N ASP A 83 -6.56 10.43 -8.10
CA ASP A 83 -7.08 9.77 -9.30
C ASP A 83 -7.20 10.78 -10.45
N ALA A 84 -7.87 10.40 -11.52
CA ALA A 84 -8.00 11.27 -12.70
C ALA A 84 -8.70 12.61 -12.38
N ASN A 85 -9.59 12.62 -11.39
CA ASN A 85 -10.42 13.76 -11.06
C ASN A 85 -9.95 14.53 -9.83
N THR A 86 -9.26 13.88 -8.91
CA THR A 86 -8.87 14.43 -7.60
C THR A 86 -7.39 14.20 -7.35
N LYS A 87 -6.67 15.23 -6.89
CA LYS A 87 -5.26 15.16 -6.50
C LYS A 87 -5.12 15.77 -5.12
N SER A 88 -5.35 14.99 -4.08
CA SER A 88 -5.30 15.45 -2.69
C SER A 88 -4.40 14.57 -1.83
N TRP A 89 -3.53 15.20 -1.05
CA TRP A 89 -2.65 14.57 -0.08
C TRP A 89 -2.92 15.02 1.36
N GLY A 90 -4.09 15.62 1.60
CA GLY A 90 -4.41 16.22 2.88
C GLY A 90 -4.68 15.21 4.01
N GLY A 91 -5.08 14.00 3.69
CA GLY A 91 -5.33 12.96 4.67
C GLY A 91 -4.07 12.26 5.13
N GLN A 92 -4.17 11.51 6.21
CA GLN A 92 -3.07 10.68 6.71
C GLN A 92 -2.77 9.52 5.75
N VAL A 93 -3.79 8.95 5.14
CA VAL A 93 -3.68 7.93 4.11
C VAL A 93 -4.24 8.46 2.79
N THR A 94 -3.48 8.32 1.73
CA THR A 94 -3.93 8.67 0.38
C THR A 94 -4.09 7.40 -0.45
N PHE A 95 -5.27 7.24 -1.03
CA PHE A 95 -5.57 6.14 -1.95
C PHE A 95 -5.32 6.63 -3.36
N ALA A 96 -4.33 6.08 -4.04
CA ALA A 96 -3.86 6.57 -5.31
C ALA A 96 -3.99 5.51 -6.40
N MET A 97 -4.35 5.96 -7.59
CA MET A 97 -4.33 5.13 -8.79
C MET A 97 -2.94 5.25 -9.43
N ALA A 98 -2.25 4.12 -9.58
CA ALA A 98 -0.86 4.10 -10.02
C ALA A 98 -0.64 4.77 -11.37
N PRO A 99 -1.47 4.56 -12.42
CA PRO A 99 -1.28 5.26 -13.69
C PRO A 99 -1.33 6.79 -13.58
N THR A 100 -2.15 7.30 -12.67
CA THR A 100 -2.26 8.74 -12.43
C THR A 100 -1.07 9.27 -11.65
N LEU A 101 -0.74 8.62 -10.52
CA LEU A 101 0.33 9.07 -9.64
C LEU A 101 1.70 9.00 -10.32
N SER A 102 1.91 8.06 -11.23
CA SER A 102 3.21 7.89 -11.90
C SER A 102 3.58 9.01 -12.86
N ARG A 103 2.64 9.91 -13.19
CA ARG A 103 2.94 11.08 -14.02
C ARG A 103 3.87 12.04 -13.27
N ALA A 104 4.86 12.59 -13.97
CA ALA A 104 5.90 13.43 -13.36
C ALA A 104 5.34 14.58 -12.52
N SER A 105 4.29 15.25 -13.00
CA SER A 105 3.67 16.37 -12.28
C SER A 105 3.02 15.92 -10.97
N ASN A 106 2.41 14.74 -10.95
CA ASN A 106 1.78 14.19 -9.74
C ASN A 106 2.82 13.66 -8.76
N LEU A 107 3.90 13.05 -9.24
CA LEU A 107 5.00 12.61 -8.40
C LEU A 107 5.71 13.78 -7.72
N ALA A 108 5.80 14.92 -8.39
CA ALA A 108 6.41 16.12 -7.81
C ALA A 108 5.67 16.61 -6.57
N ASP A 109 4.35 16.43 -6.51
CA ASP A 109 3.51 16.86 -5.40
C ASP A 109 3.42 15.81 -4.27
N MET A 110 3.97 14.61 -4.46
CA MET A 110 3.89 13.55 -3.47
C MET A 110 4.70 13.91 -2.22
N PRO A 111 4.08 13.88 -1.02
CA PRO A 111 4.81 14.16 0.22
C PRO A 111 5.72 13.00 0.61
N ALA A 112 6.54 13.22 1.64
CA ALA A 112 7.28 12.11 2.25
C ALA A 112 6.31 11.14 2.90
N LEU A 113 6.47 9.86 2.62
CA LEU A 113 5.61 8.80 3.14
C LEU A 113 6.40 7.92 4.11
N ASP A 114 5.73 7.44 5.15
CA ASP A 114 6.27 6.44 6.06
C ASP A 114 5.96 5.02 5.59
N LEU A 115 4.88 4.86 4.84
CA LEU A 115 4.43 3.57 4.32
C LEU A 115 3.82 3.73 2.93
N LEU A 116 4.25 2.88 2.01
CA LEU A 116 3.61 2.67 0.71
C LEU A 116 3.05 1.26 0.66
N VAL A 117 1.74 1.15 0.53
CA VAL A 117 1.05 -0.14 0.37
C VAL A 117 0.72 -0.35 -1.10
N ILE A 118 1.05 -1.50 -1.63
CA ILE A 118 0.76 -1.86 -3.02
C ILE A 118 -0.23 -3.01 -3.05
N ASP A 119 -1.46 -2.71 -3.43
CA ASP A 119 -2.48 -3.73 -3.65
C ASP A 119 -2.24 -4.38 -5.01
N GLU A 120 -2.51 -5.67 -5.09
CA GLU A 120 -2.16 -6.47 -6.27
C GLU A 120 -0.66 -6.30 -6.62
N ALA A 121 0.20 -6.63 -5.66
CA ALA A 121 1.63 -6.31 -5.69
C ALA A 121 2.39 -6.93 -6.86
N HIS A 122 1.79 -7.89 -7.57
CA HIS A 122 2.39 -8.42 -8.79
C HIS A 122 2.55 -7.35 -9.89
N HIS A 123 1.82 -6.22 -9.80
CA HIS A 123 2.01 -5.07 -10.69
C HIS A 123 3.26 -4.25 -10.37
N ALA A 124 3.89 -4.46 -9.20
CA ALA A 124 5.01 -3.64 -8.73
C ALA A 124 6.23 -3.64 -9.64
N VAL A 125 6.35 -4.63 -10.53
CA VAL A 125 7.42 -4.71 -11.52
C VAL A 125 7.22 -3.77 -12.70
N ALA A 126 6.01 -3.23 -12.90
CA ALA A 126 5.72 -2.31 -14.00
C ALA A 126 6.40 -0.95 -13.76
N ASP A 127 6.74 -0.25 -14.85
CA ASP A 127 7.47 1.02 -14.80
C ASP A 127 6.75 2.09 -13.99
N SER A 128 5.42 2.18 -14.10
CA SER A 128 4.63 3.15 -13.33
C SER A 128 4.80 2.95 -11.82
N TYR A 129 4.75 1.70 -11.36
CA TYR A 129 4.93 1.37 -9.95
C TYR A 129 6.36 1.61 -9.50
N ARG A 130 7.35 1.26 -10.32
CA ARG A 130 8.77 1.49 -10.00
C ARG A 130 9.08 2.98 -9.84
N ARG A 131 8.48 3.84 -10.66
CA ARG A 131 8.62 5.31 -10.53
C ARG A 131 8.08 5.79 -9.18
N ILE A 132 6.93 5.28 -8.77
CA ILE A 132 6.30 5.66 -7.50
C ILE A 132 7.16 5.17 -6.32
N ILE A 133 7.64 3.94 -6.38
CA ILE A 133 8.51 3.35 -5.35
C ILE A 133 9.80 4.16 -5.23
N ASN A 134 10.44 4.48 -6.36
CA ASN A 134 11.66 5.26 -6.36
C ASN A 134 11.44 6.65 -5.77
N ARG A 135 10.34 7.32 -6.14
CA ARG A 135 10.00 8.64 -5.58
C ARG A 135 9.74 8.57 -4.08
N THR A 136 9.04 7.53 -3.64
CA THR A 136 8.81 7.30 -2.21
C THR A 136 10.11 7.23 -1.44
N LEU A 137 11.07 6.46 -1.93
CA LEU A 137 12.37 6.29 -1.29
C LEU A 137 13.28 7.51 -1.43
N GLN A 138 13.14 8.29 -2.48
CA GLN A 138 13.83 9.57 -2.62
C GLN A 138 13.37 10.58 -1.58
N ARG A 139 12.08 10.65 -1.34
CA ARG A 139 11.49 11.57 -0.35
C ARG A 139 11.74 11.13 1.07
N ASN A 140 11.75 9.84 1.32
CA ASN A 140 12.02 9.25 2.64
C ASN A 140 12.73 7.90 2.47
N PRO A 141 14.06 7.87 2.59
CA PRO A 141 14.81 6.61 2.47
C PRO A 141 14.44 5.55 3.50
N SER A 142 13.80 5.95 4.60
CA SER A 142 13.32 5.03 5.64
C SER A 142 11.89 4.57 5.44
N ALA A 143 11.23 4.96 4.35
CA ALA A 143 9.88 4.53 4.05
C ALA A 143 9.80 3.02 3.93
N ARG A 144 8.71 2.45 4.42
CA ARG A 144 8.43 1.02 4.33
C ARG A 144 7.50 0.76 3.15
N ILE A 145 7.73 -0.35 2.47
CA ILE A 145 6.92 -0.76 1.33
C ILE A 145 6.29 -2.11 1.63
N PHE A 146 4.97 -2.15 1.62
CA PHE A 146 4.20 -3.37 1.91
C PHE A 146 3.33 -3.71 0.70
N GLY A 147 3.64 -4.84 0.07
CA GLY A 147 2.84 -5.35 -1.04
C GLY A 147 1.94 -6.48 -0.59
N VAL A 148 0.74 -6.54 -1.14
CA VAL A 148 -0.21 -7.63 -0.90
C VAL A 148 -0.65 -8.20 -2.24
N THR A 149 -0.59 -9.52 -2.37
CA THR A 149 -1.08 -10.23 -3.56
C THR A 149 -1.76 -11.54 -3.17
N ALA A 150 -2.73 -11.97 -3.95
CA ALA A 150 -3.41 -13.24 -3.70
C ALA A 150 -2.51 -14.42 -4.05
N THR A 151 -1.91 -14.42 -5.23
CA THR A 151 -0.95 -15.44 -5.68
C THR A 151 0.05 -14.82 -6.63
N PRO A 152 1.36 -14.84 -6.31
CA PRO A 152 2.36 -14.39 -7.27
C PRO A 152 2.48 -15.40 -8.41
N ASN A 153 2.48 -14.89 -9.65
CA ASN A 153 2.74 -15.67 -10.83
C ASN A 153 4.22 -16.07 -10.90
N ARG A 154 4.56 -17.16 -11.62
CA ARG A 154 5.97 -17.59 -11.78
C ARG A 154 6.85 -16.52 -12.41
N GLY A 155 6.33 -15.81 -13.41
CA GLY A 155 7.06 -14.70 -14.04
C GLY A 155 7.23 -13.50 -13.13
N ASP A 156 6.27 -13.26 -12.24
CA ASP A 156 6.25 -12.11 -11.32
C ASP A 156 7.22 -12.30 -10.16
N ARG A 157 7.50 -13.53 -9.74
CA ARG A 157 8.39 -13.82 -8.60
C ARG A 157 9.79 -13.25 -8.77
N ARG A 158 10.35 -13.29 -9.98
CA ARG A 158 11.68 -12.73 -10.27
C ARG A 158 11.69 -11.22 -10.09
N GLY A 159 10.71 -10.53 -10.68
CA GLY A 159 10.61 -9.08 -10.58
C GLY A 159 10.25 -8.61 -9.17
N LEU A 160 9.42 -9.37 -8.47
CA LEU A 160 9.02 -9.03 -7.09
C LEU A 160 10.20 -9.09 -6.12
N ARG A 161 11.17 -9.97 -6.33
CA ARG A 161 12.39 -10.03 -5.52
C ARG A 161 13.25 -8.77 -5.65
N ASP A 162 13.17 -8.08 -6.78
CA ASP A 162 13.88 -6.81 -6.99
C ASP A 162 13.25 -5.67 -6.20
N VAL A 163 11.97 -5.79 -5.85
CA VAL A 163 11.22 -4.77 -5.12
C VAL A 163 11.09 -5.09 -3.64
N PHE A 164 10.86 -6.37 -3.30
CA PHE A 164 10.58 -6.80 -1.93
C PHE A 164 11.69 -7.72 -1.42
N ASP A 165 12.23 -7.38 -0.25
CA ASP A 165 13.28 -8.16 0.43
C ASP A 165 12.75 -9.42 1.08
N ASN A 166 11.45 -9.45 1.32
CA ASN A 166 10.84 -10.51 2.12
C ASN A 166 9.46 -10.91 1.61
#